data_809384c54cbe7642631763e1357a0e02
#
_entry.id   809384c54cbe7642631763e1357a0e02
#
_cell.length_a   1.000
_cell.length_b   1.000
_cell.length_c   1.000
_cell.angle_alpha   90.00
_cell.angle_beta   90.00
_cell.angle_gamma   90.00
#
_symmetry.space_group_name_H-M   'P 1'
#
loop_
_entity.id
_entity.type
_entity.pdbx_description
1 polymer ?
#
loop_
_entity_poly.entity_id
_entity_poly.type
_entity_poly.pdbx_seq_one_letter_code
_entity_poly.pdbx_strand_id
1 'polypeptide(L)'
;QQCVLMEKPLGAVDNWFEPGHQFEWYFLLESSPLLRGSALHVSLDHAFTLTEQRGVDPQTGAVVAMLDLEGSAKDATQRIWAQAEYLRALTLRPESEASVLRQLQALQQRFLHAGGWYECRDENGEVSRKDMPSTTPYHLATCYRGLVEFLG
;
A
#
# COMPACT_ATOMS: atom_id res chain seq x y z
N GLN A 1 17.91 11.73 5.38
CA GLN A 1 17.51 10.66 6.30
C GLN A 1 16.16 10.15 5.83
N GLN A 2 16.08 8.88 5.39
CA GLN A 2 14.84 8.29 4.90
C GLN A 2 13.94 8.02 6.11
N CYS A 3 12.77 8.67 6.17
CA CYS A 3 11.80 8.44 7.23
C CYS A 3 10.79 7.40 6.78
N VAL A 4 11.08 6.12 6.99
CA VAL A 4 10.15 5.02 6.79
C VAL A 4 9.83 4.35 8.12
N LEU A 5 8.63 3.82 8.25
CA LEU A 5 8.22 3.01 9.40
C LEU A 5 8.79 1.61 9.23
N MET A 6 9.67 1.23 10.15
CA MET A 6 10.38 -0.05 10.10
C MET A 6 9.65 -1.12 10.92
N GLU A 7 9.77 -2.36 10.50
CA GLU A 7 9.09 -3.50 11.14
C GLU A 7 9.83 -4.00 12.41
N LYS A 8 11.11 -3.69 12.56
CA LYS A 8 11.88 -3.97 13.77
C LYS A 8 12.25 -2.67 14.51
N PRO A 9 12.58 -2.75 15.79
CA PRO A 9 13.08 -1.59 16.54
C PRO A 9 14.26 -0.90 15.86
N LEU A 10 14.35 0.41 16.02
CA LEU A 10 15.44 1.22 15.46
C LEU A 10 16.81 0.66 15.91
N GLY A 11 17.71 0.48 14.94
CA GLY A 11 19.05 -0.09 15.18
C GLY A 11 19.11 -1.62 15.11
N ALA A 12 18.00 -2.31 14.89
CA ALA A 12 18.03 -3.75 14.65
C ALA A 12 18.75 -4.08 13.34
N VAL A 13 19.54 -5.17 13.38
CA VAL A 13 20.21 -5.70 12.18
C VAL A 13 19.17 -6.29 11.22
N ASP A 14 19.40 -6.15 9.93
CA ASP A 14 18.52 -6.64 8.86
C ASP A 14 17.07 -6.15 8.99
N ASN A 15 16.89 -4.87 9.30
CA ASN A 15 15.58 -4.25 9.33
C ASN A 15 15.01 -4.11 7.91
N TRP A 16 13.68 -3.99 7.84
CA TRP A 16 12.95 -3.80 6.59
C TRP A 16 11.72 -2.95 6.84
N PHE A 17 11.00 -2.59 5.78
CA PHE A 17 9.68 -2.00 5.88
C PHE A 17 8.72 -2.63 4.85
N GLU A 18 7.45 -2.63 5.19
CA GLU A 18 6.38 -3.08 4.31
C GLU A 18 5.74 -1.87 3.62
N PRO A 19 5.73 -1.81 2.28
CA PRO A 19 5.07 -0.75 1.53
C PRO A 19 3.60 -0.54 1.93
N GLY A 20 2.86 -1.63 2.17
CA GLY A 20 1.49 -1.57 2.64
C GLY A 20 1.32 -0.77 3.94
N HIS A 21 2.20 -0.96 4.92
CA HIS A 21 2.18 -0.20 6.18
C HIS A 21 2.51 1.29 5.97
N GLN A 22 3.44 1.62 5.06
CA GLN A 22 3.72 3.04 4.75
C GLN A 22 2.49 3.75 4.19
N PHE A 23 1.77 3.11 3.27
CA PHE A 23 0.54 3.64 2.68
C PHE A 23 -0.61 3.73 3.70
N GLU A 24 -0.78 2.71 4.54
CA GLU A 24 -1.76 2.72 5.62
C GLU A 24 -1.52 3.88 6.59
N TRP A 25 -0.29 4.06 7.07
CA TRP A 25 0.05 5.15 7.98
C TRP A 25 -0.09 6.53 7.33
N TYR A 26 0.28 6.65 6.05
CA TYR A 26 0.04 7.89 5.31
C TYR A 26 -1.45 8.26 5.34
N PHE A 27 -2.34 7.31 5.00
CA PHE A 27 -3.78 7.53 5.03
C PHE A 27 -4.27 7.94 6.42
N LEU A 28 -3.85 7.22 7.47
CA LEU A 28 -4.28 7.48 8.84
C LEU A 28 -3.90 8.88 9.31
N LEU A 29 -2.70 9.35 8.96
CA LEU A 29 -2.23 10.68 9.35
C LEU A 29 -2.86 11.81 8.54
N GLU A 30 -3.03 11.62 7.24
CA GLU A 30 -3.75 12.57 6.38
C GLU A 30 -5.20 12.74 6.83
N SER A 31 -5.83 11.65 7.25
CA SER A 31 -7.21 11.67 7.74
C SER A 31 -7.36 12.29 9.14
N SER A 32 -6.26 12.51 9.87
CA SER A 32 -6.29 13.04 11.23
C SER A 32 -6.12 14.57 11.25
N PRO A 33 -7.15 15.33 11.63
CA PRO A 33 -7.02 16.79 11.77
C PRO A 33 -5.97 17.24 12.79
N LEU A 34 -5.69 16.40 13.80
CA LEU A 34 -4.72 16.69 14.86
C LEU A 34 -3.26 16.53 14.41
N LEU A 35 -3.01 15.67 13.44
CA LEU A 35 -1.65 15.31 13.00
C LEU A 35 -1.26 15.96 11.67
N ARG A 36 -2.24 16.47 10.93
CA ARG A 36 -1.99 17.16 9.66
C ARG A 36 -1.06 18.38 9.86
N GLY A 37 -0.02 18.44 9.06
CA GLY A 37 1.00 19.51 9.13
C GLY A 37 2.05 19.31 10.24
N SER A 38 1.98 18.22 11.00
CA SER A 38 3.04 17.87 11.96
C SER A 38 4.34 17.42 11.25
N ALA A 39 5.46 17.39 11.98
CA ALA A 39 6.72 16.85 11.44
C ALA A 39 6.59 15.38 11.01
N LEU A 40 5.75 14.59 11.72
CA LEU A 40 5.45 13.21 11.35
C LEU A 40 4.70 13.13 10.03
N HIS A 41 3.72 13.99 9.80
CA HIS A 41 2.98 14.07 8.54
C HIS A 41 3.91 14.35 7.36
N VAL A 42 4.81 15.35 7.48
CA VAL A 42 5.82 15.67 6.44
C VAL A 42 6.74 14.46 6.19
N SER A 43 7.17 13.77 7.24
CA SER A 43 8.01 12.58 7.11
C SER A 43 7.30 11.45 6.38
N LEU A 44 6.01 11.24 6.61
CA LEU A 44 5.23 10.20 5.94
C LEU A 44 4.86 10.54 4.50
N ASP A 45 4.76 11.81 4.15
CA ASP A 45 4.64 12.22 2.75
C ASP A 45 5.91 11.85 1.95
N HIS A 46 7.09 12.08 2.53
CA HIS A 46 8.34 11.60 1.96
C HIS A 46 8.42 10.06 1.91
N ALA A 47 7.98 9.37 2.97
CA ALA A 47 7.93 7.90 3.01
C ALA A 47 7.00 7.35 1.93
N PHE A 48 5.83 7.96 1.72
CA PHE A 48 4.91 7.61 0.65
C PHE A 48 5.60 7.65 -0.71
N THR A 49 6.20 8.80 -1.05
CA THR A 49 6.86 9.01 -2.35
C THR A 49 8.00 8.01 -2.58
N LEU A 50 8.85 7.79 -1.57
CA LEU A 50 9.94 6.81 -1.64
C LEU A 50 9.39 5.39 -1.85
N THR A 51 8.37 5.03 -1.08
CA THR A 51 7.75 3.70 -1.13
C THR A 51 7.08 3.45 -2.48
N GLU A 52 6.39 4.45 -3.03
CA GLU A 52 5.79 4.37 -4.36
C GLU A 52 6.86 4.13 -5.43
N GLN A 53 7.96 4.88 -5.40
CA GLN A 53 9.05 4.75 -6.37
C GLN A 53 9.78 3.40 -6.29
N ARG A 54 9.86 2.78 -5.13
CA ARG A 54 10.65 1.57 -4.89
C ARG A 54 9.83 0.29 -4.79
N GLY A 55 8.61 0.39 -4.28
CA GLY A 55 7.74 -0.73 -3.94
C GLY A 55 6.54 -0.93 -4.85
N VAL A 56 6.31 -0.02 -5.80
CA VAL A 56 5.19 -0.12 -6.74
C VAL A 56 5.72 -0.23 -8.16
N ASP A 57 5.31 -1.29 -8.85
CA ASP A 57 5.61 -1.46 -10.26
C ASP A 57 4.77 -0.45 -11.09
N PRO A 58 5.41 0.46 -11.86
CA PRO A 58 4.70 1.52 -12.57
C PRO A 58 3.84 1.02 -13.74
N GLN A 59 4.08 -0.20 -14.23
CA GLN A 59 3.34 -0.78 -15.37
C GLN A 59 2.10 -1.54 -14.88
N THR A 60 2.24 -2.32 -13.82
CA THR A 60 1.19 -3.22 -13.33
C THR A 60 0.45 -2.69 -12.11
N GLY A 61 0.99 -1.68 -11.42
CA GLY A 61 0.48 -1.21 -10.13
C GLY A 61 0.73 -2.19 -8.98
N ALA A 62 1.56 -3.22 -9.19
CA ALA A 62 1.87 -4.22 -8.16
C ALA A 62 2.66 -3.60 -7.03
N VAL A 63 2.20 -3.80 -5.79
CA VAL A 63 2.89 -3.41 -4.56
C VAL A 63 3.58 -4.65 -3.99
N VAL A 64 4.91 -4.59 -3.80
CA VAL A 64 5.68 -5.67 -3.19
C VAL A 64 5.45 -5.74 -1.68
N ALA A 65 5.65 -6.92 -1.08
CA ALA A 65 5.43 -7.12 0.34
C ALA A 65 6.48 -6.41 1.20
N MET A 66 7.76 -6.47 0.81
CA MET A 66 8.85 -6.09 1.70
C MET A 66 10.00 -5.44 0.95
N LEU A 67 10.51 -4.32 1.48
CA LEU A 67 11.72 -3.66 1.01
C LEU A 67 12.78 -3.64 2.13
N ASP A 68 14.06 -3.75 1.74
CA ASP A 68 15.16 -3.43 2.63
C ASP A 68 15.31 -1.90 2.81
N LEU A 69 16.25 -1.48 3.65
CA LEU A 69 16.47 -0.06 3.92
C LEU A 69 17.10 0.70 2.73
N GLU A 70 17.68 -0.01 1.79
CA GLU A 70 18.20 0.52 0.53
C GLU A 70 17.11 0.66 -0.54
N GLY A 71 15.91 0.10 -0.27
CA GLY A 71 14.76 0.14 -1.16
C GLY A 71 14.74 -0.96 -2.22
N SER A 72 15.50 -2.04 -2.01
CA SER A 72 15.45 -3.24 -2.84
C SER A 72 14.40 -4.22 -2.32
N ALA A 73 13.73 -4.94 -3.23
CA ALA A 73 12.73 -5.92 -2.84
C ALA A 73 13.37 -7.10 -2.07
N LYS A 74 12.97 -7.25 -0.82
CA LYS A 74 13.35 -8.37 0.05
C LYS A 74 12.33 -9.51 -0.04
N ASP A 75 11.07 -9.16 -0.30
CA ASP A 75 9.99 -10.08 -0.64
C ASP A 75 9.12 -9.42 -1.72
N ALA A 76 9.13 -9.99 -2.91
CA ALA A 76 8.38 -9.49 -4.07
C ALA A 76 6.94 -10.06 -4.14
N THR A 77 6.50 -10.83 -3.15
CA THR A 77 5.10 -11.26 -3.02
C THR A 77 4.17 -10.04 -3.05
N GLN A 78 3.08 -10.17 -3.78
CA GLN A 78 2.07 -9.11 -3.93
C GLN A 78 0.84 -9.51 -3.12
N ARG A 79 0.63 -8.87 -1.97
CA ARG A 79 -0.50 -9.15 -1.09
C ARG A 79 -1.63 -8.17 -1.36
N ILE A 80 -2.87 -8.67 -1.45
CA ILE A 80 -4.04 -7.84 -1.78
C ILE A 80 -4.22 -6.67 -0.81
N TRP A 81 -3.98 -6.88 0.49
CA TRP A 81 -4.14 -5.82 1.49
C TRP A 81 -3.21 -4.63 1.21
N ALA A 82 -1.97 -4.87 0.79
CA ALA A 82 -1.02 -3.80 0.45
C ALA A 82 -1.46 -3.02 -0.80
N GLN A 83 -2.06 -3.71 -1.79
CA GLN A 83 -2.66 -3.05 -2.95
C GLN A 83 -3.84 -2.15 -2.55
N ALA A 84 -4.67 -2.64 -1.61
CA ALA A 84 -5.81 -1.89 -1.09
C ALA A 84 -5.37 -0.65 -0.30
N GLU A 85 -4.33 -0.76 0.53
CA GLU A 85 -3.79 0.38 1.28
C GLU A 85 -3.15 1.43 0.35
N TYR A 86 -2.43 1.00 -0.69
CA TYR A 86 -1.91 1.92 -1.70
C TYR A 86 -3.04 2.66 -2.41
N LEU A 87 -4.05 1.95 -2.89
CA LEU A 87 -5.21 2.55 -3.54
C LEU A 87 -5.93 3.55 -2.61
N ARG A 88 -6.14 3.17 -1.35
CA ARG A 88 -6.74 4.04 -0.34
C ARG A 88 -5.90 5.30 -0.09
N ALA A 89 -4.59 5.17 0.02
CA ALA A 89 -3.70 6.31 0.22
C ALA A 89 -3.69 7.27 -0.98
N LEU A 90 -3.78 6.75 -2.20
CA LEU A 90 -3.90 7.56 -3.42
C LEU A 90 -5.13 8.47 -3.41
N THR A 91 -6.25 8.07 -2.78
CA THR A 91 -7.46 8.91 -2.72
C THR A 91 -7.26 10.22 -1.96
N LEU A 92 -6.22 10.33 -1.15
CA LEU A 92 -5.87 11.54 -0.39
C LEU A 92 -4.75 12.37 -1.05
N ARG A 93 -4.16 11.88 -2.15
CA ARG A 93 -3.12 12.61 -2.89
C ARG A 93 -3.74 13.64 -3.84
N PRO A 94 -3.17 14.86 -3.93
CA PRO A 94 -3.58 15.83 -4.94
C PRO A 94 -3.39 15.26 -6.36
N GLU A 95 -4.30 15.62 -7.26
CA GLU A 95 -4.21 15.28 -8.70
C GLU A 95 -4.04 13.76 -8.98
N SER A 96 -4.59 12.92 -8.12
CA SER A 96 -4.37 11.46 -8.16
C SER A 96 -5.41 10.67 -8.96
N GLU A 97 -6.44 11.32 -9.55
CA GLU A 97 -7.58 10.64 -10.17
C GLU A 97 -7.16 9.53 -11.16
N ALA A 98 -6.25 9.83 -12.07
CA ALA A 98 -5.76 8.86 -13.04
C ALA A 98 -5.02 7.68 -12.36
N SER A 99 -4.29 7.94 -11.27
CA SER A 99 -3.59 6.91 -10.50
C SER A 99 -4.56 6.06 -9.69
N VAL A 100 -5.59 6.67 -9.09
CA VAL A 100 -6.66 5.95 -8.39
C VAL A 100 -7.41 5.01 -9.34
N LEU A 101 -7.84 5.50 -10.50
CA LEU A 101 -8.56 4.68 -11.48
C LEU A 101 -7.70 3.52 -12.01
N ARG A 102 -6.43 3.77 -12.31
CA ARG A 102 -5.49 2.75 -12.75
C ARG A 102 -5.27 1.68 -11.68
N GLN A 103 -5.06 2.09 -10.44
CA GLN A 103 -4.83 1.16 -9.31
C GLN A 103 -6.10 0.38 -8.96
N LEU A 104 -7.27 1.00 -9.03
CA LEU A 104 -8.57 0.32 -8.88
C LEU A 104 -8.73 -0.78 -9.93
N GLN A 105 -8.46 -0.46 -11.19
CA GLN A 105 -8.52 -1.43 -12.29
C GLN A 105 -7.52 -2.59 -12.07
N ALA A 106 -6.29 -2.28 -11.66
CA ALA A 106 -5.28 -3.29 -11.34
C ALA A 106 -5.72 -4.20 -10.20
N LEU A 107 -6.26 -3.65 -9.11
CA LEU A 107 -6.80 -4.42 -7.98
C LEU A 107 -7.94 -5.35 -8.43
N GLN A 108 -8.90 -4.82 -9.19
CA GLN A 108 -10.04 -5.59 -9.68
C GLN A 108 -9.62 -6.75 -10.59
N GLN A 109 -8.81 -6.47 -11.60
CA GLN A 109 -8.42 -7.48 -12.60
C GLN A 109 -7.48 -8.55 -12.06
N ARG A 110 -6.65 -8.19 -11.11
CA ARG A 110 -5.59 -9.09 -10.63
C ARG A 110 -5.99 -9.86 -9.38
N PHE A 111 -6.79 -9.27 -8.51
CA PHE A 111 -7.05 -9.87 -7.21
C PHE A 111 -8.51 -10.28 -6.99
N LEU A 112 -9.49 -9.63 -7.62
CA LEU A 112 -10.90 -9.92 -7.38
C LEU A 112 -11.44 -10.97 -8.36
N HIS A 113 -12.36 -11.80 -7.89
CA HIS A 113 -13.11 -12.76 -8.69
C HIS A 113 -14.53 -12.94 -8.12
N ALA A 114 -15.42 -13.66 -8.82
CA ALA A 114 -16.82 -13.77 -8.46
C ALA A 114 -17.08 -14.35 -7.04
N GLY A 115 -16.15 -15.15 -6.51
CA GLY A 115 -16.27 -15.74 -5.18
C GLY A 115 -15.51 -15.01 -4.07
N GLY A 116 -14.83 -13.88 -4.37
CA GLY A 116 -14.03 -13.15 -3.39
C GLY A 116 -12.72 -12.60 -3.96
N TRP A 117 -11.60 -12.98 -3.39
CA TRP A 117 -10.28 -12.47 -3.79
C TRP A 117 -9.18 -13.54 -3.70
N TYR A 118 -8.09 -13.30 -4.43
CA TYR A 118 -6.81 -14.00 -4.24
C TYR A 118 -5.98 -13.24 -3.20
N GLU A 119 -5.50 -13.94 -2.17
CA GLU A 119 -4.73 -13.28 -1.08
C GLU A 119 -3.36 -12.82 -1.52
N CYS A 120 -2.63 -13.66 -2.29
CA CYS A 120 -1.30 -13.32 -2.76
C CYS A 120 -1.09 -13.69 -4.23
N ARG A 121 -0.24 -12.90 -4.87
CA ARG A 121 0.45 -13.24 -6.11
C ARG A 121 1.94 -13.29 -5.87
N ASP A 122 2.67 -14.08 -6.65
CA ASP A 122 4.12 -14.12 -6.63
C ASP A 122 4.74 -12.93 -7.41
N GLU A 123 6.05 -12.92 -7.51
CA GLU A 123 6.83 -11.92 -8.24
C GLU A 123 6.48 -11.82 -9.73
N ASN A 124 6.02 -12.90 -10.35
CA ASN A 124 5.61 -12.97 -11.75
C ASN A 124 4.13 -12.57 -11.94
N GLY A 125 3.43 -12.30 -10.85
CA GLY A 125 2.00 -11.98 -10.87
C GLY A 125 1.08 -13.20 -10.94
N GLU A 126 1.60 -14.42 -10.77
CA GLU A 126 0.79 -15.63 -10.69
C GLU A 126 0.16 -15.80 -9.30
N VAL A 127 -1.03 -16.39 -9.25
CA VAL A 127 -1.74 -16.61 -7.98
C VAL A 127 -1.00 -17.63 -7.13
N SER A 128 -0.43 -17.20 -6.02
CA SER A 128 0.32 -18.03 -5.08
C SER A 128 -0.48 -18.43 -3.84
N ARG A 129 -1.50 -17.63 -3.47
CA ARG A 129 -2.36 -17.91 -2.31
C ARG A 129 -3.81 -17.52 -2.59
N LYS A 130 -4.73 -18.47 -2.41
CA LYS A 130 -6.16 -18.36 -2.79
C LYS A 130 -7.13 -18.25 -1.61
N ASP A 131 -6.68 -18.52 -0.39
CA ASP A 131 -7.51 -18.41 0.81
C ASP A 131 -7.88 -16.95 1.08
N MET A 132 -8.96 -16.76 1.80
CA MET A 132 -9.50 -15.45 2.17
C MET A 132 -9.43 -15.28 3.70
N PRO A 133 -8.28 -14.88 4.27
CA PRO A 133 -8.13 -14.74 5.70
C PRO A 133 -9.02 -13.62 6.25
N SER A 134 -9.48 -13.77 7.50
CA SER A 134 -10.41 -12.83 8.15
C SER A 134 -9.82 -11.43 8.40
N THR A 135 -8.51 -11.25 8.28
CA THR A 135 -7.85 -9.95 8.45
C THR A 135 -7.93 -9.06 7.22
N THR A 136 -8.02 -9.64 6.02
CA THR A 136 -8.05 -8.90 4.75
C THR A 136 -9.33 -8.06 4.53
N PRO A 137 -10.56 -8.48 4.92
CA PRO A 137 -11.77 -7.68 4.74
C PRO A 137 -11.73 -6.27 5.33
N TYR A 138 -11.00 -6.06 6.43
CA TYR A 138 -10.82 -4.72 7.00
C TYR A 138 -10.18 -3.76 5.98
N HIS A 139 -9.07 -4.16 5.36
CA HIS A 139 -8.36 -3.35 4.37
C HIS A 139 -9.21 -3.09 3.12
N LEU A 140 -9.93 -4.11 2.63
CA LEU A 140 -10.83 -3.96 1.48
C LEU A 140 -12.00 -3.02 1.78
N ALA A 141 -12.63 -3.16 2.94
CA ALA A 141 -13.77 -2.32 3.34
C ALA A 141 -13.37 -0.85 3.53
N THR A 142 -12.21 -0.60 4.16
CA THR A 142 -11.71 0.77 4.36
C THR A 142 -11.22 1.40 3.06
N CYS A 143 -10.64 0.62 2.16
CA CYS A 143 -10.29 1.06 0.81
C CYS A 143 -11.55 1.44 0.01
N TYR A 144 -12.57 0.57 0.02
CA TYR A 144 -13.85 0.86 -0.64
C TYR A 144 -14.50 2.15 -0.12
N ARG A 145 -14.49 2.36 1.18
CA ARG A 145 -14.98 3.60 1.79
C ARG A 145 -14.21 4.82 1.28
N GLY A 146 -12.88 4.77 1.28
CA GLY A 146 -12.05 5.86 0.74
C GLY A 146 -12.35 6.17 -0.74
N LEU A 147 -12.59 5.13 -1.55
CA LEU A 147 -12.99 5.30 -2.95
C LEU A 147 -14.35 5.96 -3.11
N VAL A 148 -15.35 5.57 -2.31
CA VAL A 148 -16.69 6.20 -2.34
C VAL A 148 -16.60 7.68 -1.97
N GLU A 149 -15.83 8.02 -0.95
CA GLU A 149 -15.63 9.42 -0.53
C GLU A 149 -14.87 10.22 -1.60
N PHE A 150 -13.97 9.60 -2.34
CA PHE A 150 -13.19 10.24 -3.40
C PHE A 150 -13.99 10.47 -4.70
N LEU A 151 -14.85 9.53 -5.06
CA LEU A 151 -15.62 9.58 -6.31
C LEU A 151 -16.93 10.39 -6.17
N GLY A 152 -17.33 10.80 -4.95
CA GLY A 152 -18.52 11.61 -4.66
C GLY A 152 -19.80 10.82 -4.64
#